data_e382148b4dd88259c16579f38cefc159
#
_entry.id   e382148b4dd88259c16579f38cefc159
#
_cell.length_a   1.000
_cell.length_b   1.000
_cell.length_c   1.000
_cell.angle_alpha   90.00
_cell.angle_beta   90.00
_cell.angle_gamma   90.00
#
_symmetry.space_group_name_H-M   'P 1'
#
loop_
_entity.id
_entity.type
_entity.pdbx_description
1 polymer ?
#
loop_
_entity_poly.entity_id
_entity_poly.type
_entity_poly.pdbx_seq_one_letter_code
_entity_poly.pdbx_strand_id
1 'polypeptide(L)'
;SLAYMSPEQLDGAALDCRADIYSLGAVLYHLIAGRPPFDAQVQSAMMHQIYHQTPPSLHHLRTGVAPTVDAVIQRALAKDPGHRYRDWDEFAQALSGLITHQHVPRGQLQGVLDSERFNLLRSLDFFSNFGDVELWEVVHRAKWQRHDFGHALYRKGEEGNTFHIIAKGELEVFRDGQKVSQLGAGTSVGETAYLAPSPDPRRPTTDLIV
;
A
#
# COMPACT_ATOMS: atom_id res chain seq x y z
N SER A 1 19.66 -15.13 1.78
CA SER A 1 19.96 -15.83 0.50
C SER A 1 20.96 -15.01 -0.31
N LEU A 2 21.96 -15.69 -0.84
CA LEU A 2 23.08 -15.07 -1.59
C LEU A 2 22.58 -14.17 -2.75
N ALA A 3 21.50 -14.57 -3.39
CA ALA A 3 20.92 -13.87 -4.56
C ALA A 3 20.46 -12.42 -4.29
N TYR A 4 20.35 -12.03 -3.02
CA TYR A 4 19.90 -10.67 -2.63
C TYR A 4 20.97 -9.90 -1.85
N MET A 5 22.15 -10.49 -1.63
CA MET A 5 23.26 -9.83 -0.94
C MET A 5 23.96 -8.84 -1.84
N SER A 6 24.34 -7.70 -1.26
CA SER A 6 25.16 -6.71 -1.94
C SER A 6 26.65 -7.13 -2.01
N PRO A 7 27.43 -6.59 -2.96
CA PRO A 7 28.87 -6.88 -3.05
C PRO A 7 29.60 -6.65 -1.73
N GLU A 8 29.36 -5.52 -1.06
CA GLU A 8 30.00 -5.17 0.20
C GLU A 8 29.60 -6.09 1.37
N GLN A 9 28.38 -6.65 1.35
CA GLN A 9 27.98 -7.68 2.33
C GLN A 9 28.76 -8.98 2.14
N LEU A 10 29.06 -9.34 0.89
CA LEU A 10 29.86 -10.52 0.57
C LEU A 10 31.33 -10.33 0.97
N ASP A 11 31.84 -9.10 0.90
CA ASP A 11 33.20 -8.75 1.31
C ASP A 11 33.36 -8.61 2.83
N GLY A 12 32.24 -8.62 3.60
CA GLY A 12 32.29 -8.34 5.04
C GLY A 12 32.76 -6.92 5.35
N ALA A 13 32.55 -5.98 4.42
CA ALA A 13 32.90 -4.57 4.56
C ALA A 13 31.98 -3.83 5.55
N ALA A 14 32.35 -2.61 5.93
CA ALA A 14 31.46 -1.75 6.70
C ALA A 14 30.19 -1.45 5.90
N LEU A 15 29.03 -1.71 6.50
CA LEU A 15 27.74 -1.59 5.85
C LEU A 15 27.03 -0.30 6.27
N ASP A 16 26.31 0.29 5.33
CA ASP A 16 25.34 1.33 5.59
C ASP A 16 23.98 0.99 4.92
N CYS A 17 23.01 1.91 4.96
CA CYS A 17 21.68 1.72 4.42
C CYS A 17 21.67 1.37 2.92
N ARG A 18 22.73 1.67 2.17
CA ARG A 18 22.82 1.38 0.72
C ARG A 18 22.97 -0.11 0.43
N ALA A 19 23.48 -0.91 1.38
CA ALA A 19 23.47 -2.36 1.28
C ALA A 19 22.04 -2.92 1.31
N ASP A 20 21.18 -2.37 2.17
CA ASP A 20 19.78 -2.77 2.26
C ASP A 20 18.96 -2.25 1.07
N ILE A 21 19.28 -1.07 0.54
CA ILE A 21 18.70 -0.55 -0.72
C ILE A 21 19.00 -1.51 -1.88
N TYR A 22 20.24 -2.03 -1.96
CA TYR A 22 20.58 -3.05 -2.95
C TYR A 22 19.73 -4.32 -2.78
N SER A 23 19.64 -4.81 -1.55
CA SER A 23 18.86 -6.02 -1.24
C SER A 23 17.38 -5.85 -1.59
N LEU A 24 16.78 -4.69 -1.27
CA LEU A 24 15.40 -4.37 -1.67
C LEU A 24 15.28 -4.23 -3.19
N GLY A 25 16.26 -3.62 -3.86
CA GLY A 25 16.33 -3.58 -5.32
C GLY A 25 16.32 -4.98 -5.95
N ALA A 26 17.06 -5.94 -5.37
CA ALA A 26 17.07 -7.32 -5.81
C ALA A 26 15.73 -8.03 -5.60
N VAL A 27 15.04 -7.74 -4.50
CA VAL A 27 13.68 -8.26 -4.23
C VAL A 27 12.68 -7.68 -5.23
N LEU A 28 12.69 -6.36 -5.47
CA LEU A 28 11.82 -5.71 -6.45
C LEU A 28 12.06 -6.24 -7.86
N TYR A 29 13.34 -6.41 -8.23
CA TYR A 29 13.70 -7.06 -9.49
C TYR A 29 13.06 -8.44 -9.60
N HIS A 30 13.22 -9.29 -8.57
CA HIS A 30 12.66 -10.64 -8.57
C HIS A 30 11.13 -10.62 -8.69
N LEU A 31 10.43 -9.76 -7.97
CA LEU A 31 8.97 -9.64 -8.05
C LEU A 31 8.50 -9.28 -9.46
N ILE A 32 9.24 -8.43 -10.17
CA ILE A 32 8.89 -8.00 -11.52
C ILE A 32 9.31 -9.05 -12.57
N ALA A 33 10.54 -9.57 -12.48
CA ALA A 33 11.10 -10.51 -13.47
C ALA A 33 10.58 -11.94 -13.28
N GLY A 34 10.08 -12.29 -12.08
CA GLY A 34 9.76 -13.68 -11.70
C GLY A 34 10.98 -14.54 -11.38
N ARG A 35 12.18 -13.94 -11.34
CA ARG A 35 13.46 -14.57 -11.00
C ARG A 35 14.43 -13.55 -10.41
N PRO A 36 15.40 -13.94 -9.59
CA PRO A 36 16.38 -13.03 -9.03
C PRO A 36 17.23 -12.36 -10.14
N PRO A 37 17.89 -11.21 -9.85
CA PRO A 37 18.74 -10.51 -10.82
C PRO A 37 19.93 -11.34 -11.28
N PHE A 38 20.40 -12.22 -10.41
CA PHE A 38 21.49 -13.18 -10.67
C PHE A 38 21.04 -14.56 -10.23
N ASP A 39 21.37 -15.56 -11.05
CA ASP A 39 21.05 -16.96 -10.79
C ASP A 39 22.20 -17.84 -11.31
N ALA A 40 22.81 -18.60 -10.41
CA ALA A 40 23.85 -19.56 -10.75
C ALA A 40 23.81 -20.73 -9.77
N GLN A 41 24.07 -21.92 -10.29
CA GLN A 41 24.05 -23.14 -9.49
C GLN A 41 25.28 -23.29 -8.58
N VAL A 42 26.38 -22.64 -8.95
CA VAL A 42 27.66 -22.70 -8.21
C VAL A 42 27.87 -21.36 -7.51
N GLN A 43 28.21 -21.41 -6.23
CA GLN A 43 28.37 -20.22 -5.40
C GLN A 43 29.42 -19.23 -5.97
N SER A 44 30.56 -19.72 -6.46
CA SER A 44 31.57 -18.85 -7.06
C SER A 44 31.08 -18.12 -8.32
N ALA A 45 30.27 -18.78 -9.14
CA ALA A 45 29.66 -18.17 -10.32
C ALA A 45 28.62 -17.10 -9.91
N MET A 46 27.83 -17.37 -8.86
CA MET A 46 26.91 -16.39 -8.29
C MET A 46 27.62 -15.16 -7.78
N MET A 47 28.70 -15.33 -7.00
CA MET A 47 29.52 -14.23 -6.51
C MET A 47 30.09 -13.42 -7.66
N HIS A 48 30.64 -14.09 -8.70
CA HIS A 48 31.15 -13.40 -9.89
C HIS A 48 30.08 -12.54 -10.57
N GLN A 49 28.84 -13.03 -10.70
CA GLN A 49 27.72 -12.26 -11.26
C GLN A 49 27.38 -11.04 -10.37
N ILE A 50 27.32 -11.22 -9.05
CA ILE A 50 27.04 -10.14 -8.11
C ILE A 50 28.09 -9.03 -8.20
N TYR A 51 29.36 -9.37 -8.34
CA TYR A 51 30.43 -8.38 -8.42
C TYR A 51 30.54 -7.69 -9.79
N HIS A 52 30.33 -8.41 -10.87
CA HIS A 52 30.79 -7.96 -12.19
C HIS A 52 29.71 -7.85 -13.25
N GLN A 53 28.55 -8.52 -13.10
CA GLN A 53 27.53 -8.47 -14.13
C GLN A 53 26.44 -7.47 -13.80
N THR A 54 26.00 -6.73 -14.83
CA THR A 54 24.79 -5.92 -14.76
C THR A 54 23.56 -6.83 -14.84
N PRO A 55 22.55 -6.66 -14.01
CA PRO A 55 21.31 -7.42 -14.14
C PRO A 55 20.67 -7.21 -15.51
N PRO A 56 20.05 -8.25 -16.11
CA PRO A 56 19.29 -8.07 -17.33
C PRO A 56 18.23 -6.99 -17.20
N SER A 57 18.02 -6.19 -18.23
CA SER A 57 17.01 -5.13 -18.19
C SER A 57 15.60 -5.70 -18.04
N LEU A 58 14.86 -5.24 -17.04
CA LEU A 58 13.47 -5.60 -16.79
C LEU A 58 12.56 -5.22 -17.96
N HIS A 59 12.84 -4.09 -18.58
CA HIS A 59 12.09 -3.61 -19.74
C HIS A 59 12.18 -4.59 -20.93
N HIS A 60 13.34 -5.22 -21.11
CA HIS A 60 13.53 -6.23 -22.17
C HIS A 60 13.00 -7.62 -21.76
N LEU A 61 12.98 -7.93 -20.47
CA LEU A 61 12.52 -9.24 -20.00
C LEU A 61 10.99 -9.34 -19.95
N ARG A 62 10.29 -8.23 -19.72
CA ARG A 62 8.85 -8.26 -19.50
C ARG A 62 8.15 -7.12 -20.21
N THR A 63 7.28 -7.49 -21.15
CA THR A 63 6.43 -6.52 -21.86
C THR A 63 5.57 -5.74 -20.87
N GLY A 64 5.53 -4.42 -21.00
CA GLY A 64 4.75 -3.53 -20.12
C GLY A 64 5.52 -2.93 -18.96
N VAL A 65 6.77 -3.32 -18.73
CA VAL A 65 7.64 -2.63 -17.76
C VAL A 65 8.18 -1.35 -18.41
N ALA A 66 7.86 -0.20 -17.80
CA ALA A 66 8.38 1.09 -18.32
C ALA A 66 9.91 1.19 -18.12
N PRO A 67 10.65 1.81 -19.06
CA PRO A 67 12.10 2.02 -18.93
C PRO A 67 12.50 2.74 -17.65
N THR A 68 11.63 3.63 -17.15
CA THR A 68 11.84 4.35 -15.88
C THR A 68 11.82 3.44 -14.67
N VAL A 69 10.96 2.41 -14.64
CA VAL A 69 10.94 1.39 -13.59
C VAL A 69 12.25 0.60 -13.60
N ASP A 70 12.69 0.17 -14.79
CA ASP A 70 13.97 -0.52 -14.95
C ASP A 70 15.14 0.35 -14.46
N ALA A 71 15.20 1.61 -14.83
CA ALA A 71 16.26 2.53 -14.43
C ALA A 71 16.35 2.71 -12.90
N VAL A 72 15.20 2.82 -12.21
CA VAL A 72 15.16 2.94 -10.74
C VAL A 72 15.74 1.70 -10.08
N ILE A 73 15.38 0.50 -10.55
CA ILE A 73 15.84 -0.76 -9.99
C ILE A 73 17.32 -1.01 -10.34
N GLN A 74 17.74 -0.73 -11.57
CA GLN A 74 19.13 -0.85 -11.99
C GLN A 74 20.07 0.04 -11.15
N ARG A 75 19.61 1.26 -10.83
CA ARG A 75 20.37 2.17 -9.93
C ARG A 75 20.50 1.59 -8.52
N ALA A 76 19.43 1.01 -7.96
CA ALA A 76 19.52 0.34 -6.65
C ALA A 76 20.50 -0.85 -6.68
N LEU A 77 20.62 -1.54 -7.81
CA LEU A 77 21.51 -2.70 -8.02
C LEU A 77 22.91 -2.33 -8.51
N ALA A 78 23.28 -1.05 -8.52
CA ALA A 78 24.63 -0.63 -8.87
C ALA A 78 25.67 -1.30 -7.95
N LYS A 79 26.80 -1.71 -8.53
CA LYS A 79 27.85 -2.44 -7.79
C LYS A 79 28.53 -1.55 -6.77
N ASP A 80 28.92 -0.33 -7.18
CA ASP A 80 29.44 0.70 -6.29
C ASP A 80 28.29 1.34 -5.50
N PRO A 81 28.34 1.30 -4.15
CA PRO A 81 27.35 1.99 -3.32
C PRO A 81 27.22 3.48 -3.62
N GLY A 82 28.29 4.13 -4.11
CA GLY A 82 28.28 5.54 -4.48
C GLY A 82 27.39 5.87 -5.68
N HIS A 83 27.07 4.88 -6.52
CA HIS A 83 26.17 5.03 -7.66
C HIS A 83 24.72 4.67 -7.35
N ARG A 84 24.42 4.16 -6.15
CA ARG A 84 23.06 3.87 -5.68
C ARG A 84 22.35 5.14 -5.22
N TYR A 85 21.20 4.98 -4.60
CA TYR A 85 20.53 6.02 -3.83
C TYR A 85 21.32 6.27 -2.55
N ARG A 86 21.48 7.52 -2.16
CA ARG A 86 22.28 7.95 -1.00
C ARG A 86 21.69 7.41 0.31
N ASP A 87 20.36 7.46 0.39
CA ASP A 87 19.59 7.10 1.57
C ASP A 87 18.18 6.58 1.19
N TRP A 88 17.43 6.18 2.20
CA TRP A 88 16.06 5.69 2.04
C TRP A 88 15.11 6.75 1.49
N ASP A 89 15.29 8.01 1.84
CA ASP A 89 14.42 9.10 1.39
C ASP A 89 14.54 9.30 -0.12
N GLU A 90 15.78 9.32 -0.64
CA GLU A 90 16.01 9.43 -2.07
C GLU A 90 15.43 8.22 -2.83
N PHE A 91 15.57 7.01 -2.29
CA PHE A 91 15.01 5.81 -2.92
C PHE A 91 13.47 5.82 -2.88
N ALA A 92 12.88 6.18 -1.74
CA ALA A 92 11.42 6.30 -1.60
C ALA A 92 10.84 7.34 -2.56
N GLN A 93 11.50 8.50 -2.74
CA GLN A 93 11.11 9.52 -3.70
C GLN A 93 11.15 9.00 -5.14
N ALA A 94 12.19 8.25 -5.51
CA ALA A 94 12.30 7.65 -6.83
C ALA A 94 11.17 6.64 -7.10
N LEU A 95 10.85 5.78 -6.13
CA LEU A 95 9.73 4.82 -6.22
C LEU A 95 8.37 5.54 -6.29
N SER A 96 8.16 6.55 -5.46
CA SER A 96 6.93 7.35 -5.46
C SER A 96 6.73 8.08 -6.79
N GLY A 97 7.81 8.58 -7.39
CA GLY A 97 7.80 9.20 -8.70
C GLY A 97 7.28 8.29 -9.81
N LEU A 98 7.55 6.98 -9.73
CA LEU A 98 7.03 6.00 -10.71
C LEU A 98 5.50 5.92 -10.67
N ILE A 99 4.90 6.04 -9.49
CA ILE A 99 3.45 6.01 -9.29
C ILE A 99 2.83 7.33 -9.74
N THR A 100 3.43 8.47 -9.35
CA THR A 100 2.92 9.80 -9.64
C THR A 100 2.91 10.10 -11.14
N HIS A 101 3.95 9.68 -11.88
CA HIS A 101 4.07 9.90 -13.32
C HIS A 101 3.42 8.81 -14.18
N GLN A 102 2.57 7.96 -13.60
CA GLN A 102 1.82 6.90 -14.30
C GLN A 102 2.71 5.85 -15.03
N HIS A 103 3.97 5.69 -14.63
CA HIS A 103 4.85 4.65 -15.16
C HIS A 103 4.46 3.24 -14.70
N VAL A 104 3.61 3.15 -13.67
CA VAL A 104 2.95 1.92 -13.23
C VAL A 104 1.49 1.99 -13.68
N PRO A 105 0.99 1.00 -14.43
CA PRO A 105 -0.40 0.98 -14.89
C PRO A 105 -1.36 1.07 -13.70
N ARG A 106 -2.16 2.13 -13.63
CA ARG A 106 -3.18 2.32 -12.58
C ARG A 106 -4.35 1.35 -12.65
N GLY A 107 -4.41 0.50 -13.66
CA GLY A 107 -5.53 -0.42 -13.90
C GLY A 107 -5.80 -1.46 -12.79
N GLN A 108 -4.92 -1.56 -11.80
CA GLN A 108 -5.11 -2.42 -10.62
C GLN A 108 -5.11 -1.64 -9.30
N LEU A 109 -4.85 -0.33 -9.32
CA LEU A 109 -4.90 0.55 -8.15
C LEU A 109 -6.24 1.32 -8.10
N GLN A 110 -7.35 0.68 -8.45
CA GLN A 110 -8.70 1.24 -8.29
C GLN A 110 -9.16 1.20 -6.82
N GLY A 111 -8.28 1.51 -5.91
CA GLY A 111 -8.56 1.60 -4.48
C GLY A 111 -7.58 2.53 -3.81
N VAL A 112 -8.00 3.08 -2.70
CA VAL A 112 -7.12 3.74 -1.74
C VAL A 112 -6.02 2.72 -1.37
N LEU A 113 -4.74 3.10 -1.46
CA LEU A 113 -3.62 2.22 -1.08
C LEU A 113 -3.78 1.77 0.38
N ASP A 114 -3.35 0.56 0.71
CA ASP A 114 -3.48 0.03 2.07
C ASP A 114 -2.75 0.90 3.10
N SER A 115 -1.67 1.58 2.72
CA SER A 115 -0.99 2.59 3.55
C SER A 115 -1.86 3.83 3.80
N GLU A 116 -2.62 4.30 2.81
CA GLU A 116 -3.55 5.41 2.98
C GLU A 116 -4.74 4.99 3.86
N ARG A 117 -5.21 3.75 3.67
CA ARG A 117 -6.23 3.14 4.53
C ARG A 117 -5.78 3.06 5.97
N PHE A 118 -4.55 2.58 6.19
CA PHE A 118 -3.93 2.53 7.51
C PHE A 118 -3.83 3.91 8.16
N ASN A 119 -3.32 4.91 7.42
CA ASN A 119 -3.18 6.28 7.92
C ASN A 119 -4.55 6.90 8.26
N LEU A 120 -5.57 6.62 7.44
CA LEU A 120 -6.94 7.05 7.72
C LEU A 120 -7.43 6.44 9.04
N LEU A 121 -7.36 5.11 9.20
CA LEU A 121 -7.81 4.44 10.43
C LEU A 121 -7.06 4.98 11.65
N ARG A 122 -5.74 5.19 11.54
CA ARG A 122 -4.92 5.73 12.62
C ARG A 122 -5.31 7.16 13.02
N SER A 123 -5.88 7.95 12.11
CA SER A 123 -6.34 9.32 12.38
C SER A 123 -7.69 9.40 13.09
N LEU A 124 -8.41 8.27 13.21
CA LEU A 124 -9.73 8.24 13.82
C LEU A 124 -9.64 7.98 15.32
N ASP A 125 -10.34 8.78 16.10
CA ASP A 125 -10.42 8.64 17.57
C ASP A 125 -10.88 7.25 18.00
N PHE A 126 -11.77 6.62 17.22
CA PHE A 126 -12.24 5.26 17.45
C PHE A 126 -11.10 4.24 17.53
N PHE A 127 -10.05 4.43 16.75
CA PHE A 127 -8.89 3.53 16.70
C PHE A 127 -7.69 4.01 17.51
N SER A 128 -7.82 5.06 18.31
CA SER A 128 -6.71 5.67 19.06
C SER A 128 -5.96 4.70 19.96
N ASN A 129 -6.64 3.66 20.46
CA ASN A 129 -6.08 2.62 21.33
C ASN A 129 -5.59 1.37 20.58
N PHE A 130 -5.70 1.34 19.25
CA PHE A 130 -5.27 0.20 18.44
C PHE A 130 -3.78 0.30 18.12
N GLY A 131 -3.06 -0.81 18.26
CA GLY A 131 -1.68 -0.93 17.79
C GLY A 131 -1.60 -1.08 16.27
N ASP A 132 -0.39 -0.88 15.73
CA ASP A 132 -0.17 -0.95 14.28
C ASP A 132 -0.59 -2.31 13.67
N VAL A 133 -0.33 -3.41 14.38
CA VAL A 133 -0.72 -4.76 13.94
C VAL A 133 -2.23 -4.89 13.82
N GLU A 134 -2.97 -4.41 14.82
CA GLU A 134 -4.44 -4.43 14.84
C GLU A 134 -5.02 -3.56 13.73
N LEU A 135 -4.45 -2.37 13.49
CA LEU A 135 -4.86 -1.49 12.39
C LEU A 135 -4.64 -2.15 11.02
N TRP A 136 -3.51 -2.83 10.82
CA TRP A 136 -3.25 -3.58 9.59
C TRP A 136 -4.24 -4.72 9.41
N GLU A 137 -4.62 -5.40 10.47
CA GLU A 137 -5.66 -6.43 10.41
C GLU A 137 -7.01 -5.86 9.98
N VAL A 138 -7.38 -4.69 10.51
CA VAL A 138 -8.59 -3.97 10.07
C VAL A 138 -8.51 -3.60 8.59
N VAL A 139 -7.39 -3.04 8.12
CA VAL A 139 -7.18 -2.70 6.70
C VAL A 139 -7.42 -3.90 5.78
N HIS A 140 -6.91 -5.07 6.16
CA HIS A 140 -7.03 -6.28 5.33
C HIS A 140 -8.38 -6.97 5.43
N ARG A 141 -9.10 -6.84 6.56
CA ARG A 141 -10.42 -7.47 6.75
C ARG A 141 -11.59 -6.59 6.36
N ALA A 142 -11.42 -5.27 6.36
CA ALA A 142 -12.46 -4.34 5.98
C ALA A 142 -12.82 -4.47 4.49
N LYS A 143 -14.10 -4.36 4.19
CA LYS A 143 -14.59 -4.30 2.81
C LYS A 143 -14.59 -2.85 2.35
N TRP A 144 -13.78 -2.52 1.36
CA TRP A 144 -13.71 -1.20 0.76
C TRP A 144 -14.69 -1.11 -0.40
N GLN A 145 -15.59 -0.12 -0.33
CA GLN A 145 -16.66 0.07 -1.31
C GLN A 145 -16.68 1.52 -1.78
N ARG A 146 -17.13 1.72 -3.00
CA ARG A 146 -17.40 3.03 -3.56
C ARG A 146 -18.88 3.09 -3.91
N HIS A 147 -19.53 4.14 -3.49
CA HIS A 147 -20.92 4.42 -3.79
C HIS A 147 -21.04 5.68 -4.61
N ASP A 148 -21.99 5.73 -5.52
CA ASP A 148 -22.29 6.90 -6.32
C ASP A 148 -23.28 7.81 -5.57
N PHE A 149 -23.33 9.07 -6.00
CA PHE A 149 -24.25 10.07 -5.44
C PHE A 149 -25.70 9.57 -5.47
N GLY A 150 -26.41 9.76 -4.36
CA GLY A 150 -27.78 9.33 -4.17
C GLY A 150 -27.96 7.87 -3.75
N HIS A 151 -26.86 7.10 -3.54
CA HIS A 151 -26.94 5.75 -3.01
C HIS A 151 -27.28 5.76 -1.52
N ALA A 152 -28.34 5.05 -1.14
CA ALA A 152 -28.71 4.88 0.27
C ALA A 152 -27.86 3.76 0.89
N LEU A 153 -27.00 4.13 1.84
CA LEU A 153 -26.16 3.19 2.59
C LEU A 153 -26.99 2.43 3.62
N TYR A 154 -27.88 3.13 4.32
CA TYR A 154 -28.87 2.59 5.25
C TYR A 154 -30.21 3.27 5.09
N ARG A 155 -31.28 2.52 5.30
CA ARG A 155 -32.63 3.06 5.40
C ARG A 155 -33.18 2.84 6.81
N LYS A 156 -33.94 3.81 7.30
CA LYS A 156 -34.62 3.73 8.59
C LYS A 156 -35.44 2.44 8.70
N GLY A 157 -35.15 1.66 9.75
CA GLY A 157 -35.87 0.40 10.04
C GLY A 157 -35.35 -0.85 9.32
N GLU A 158 -34.37 -0.75 8.45
CA GLU A 158 -33.64 -1.91 7.90
C GLU A 158 -32.68 -2.51 8.95
N GLU A 159 -32.46 -3.82 8.90
CA GLU A 159 -31.45 -4.43 9.77
C GLU A 159 -30.03 -4.09 9.31
N GLY A 160 -29.25 -3.39 10.16
CA GLY A 160 -27.84 -3.09 9.93
C GLY A 160 -26.95 -3.98 10.80
N ASN A 161 -26.02 -4.69 10.18
CA ASN A 161 -25.02 -5.52 10.87
C ASN A 161 -23.58 -5.09 10.54
N THR A 162 -23.41 -3.90 10.01
CA THR A 162 -22.11 -3.32 9.65
C THR A 162 -22.05 -1.87 10.10
N PHE A 163 -20.88 -1.41 10.41
CA PHE A 163 -20.59 0.01 10.49
C PHE A 163 -19.64 0.41 9.36
N HIS A 164 -19.65 1.66 8.98
CA HIS A 164 -18.84 2.17 7.90
C HIS A 164 -17.97 3.33 8.36
N ILE A 165 -16.83 3.47 7.72
CA ILE A 165 -15.93 4.60 7.90
C ILE A 165 -15.82 5.30 6.55
N ILE A 166 -16.09 6.59 6.52
CA ILE A 166 -16.00 7.40 5.31
C ILE A 166 -14.51 7.65 5.02
N ALA A 167 -13.98 6.94 4.02
CA ALA A 167 -12.59 7.12 3.61
C ALA A 167 -12.39 8.39 2.77
N LYS A 168 -13.37 8.70 1.91
CA LYS A 168 -13.34 9.87 1.03
C LYS A 168 -14.77 10.23 0.61
N GLY A 169 -15.03 11.52 0.42
CA GLY A 169 -16.36 12.02 0.07
C GLY A 169 -17.18 12.42 1.28
N GLU A 170 -18.49 12.47 1.09
CA GLU A 170 -19.44 12.97 2.08
C GLU A 170 -20.68 12.06 2.09
N LEU A 171 -21.37 12.06 3.21
CA LEU A 171 -22.58 11.29 3.45
C LEU A 171 -23.62 12.19 4.10
N GLU A 172 -24.85 12.16 3.60
CA GLU A 172 -25.97 12.91 4.15
C GLU A 172 -26.83 12.06 5.06
N VAL A 173 -27.22 12.63 6.18
CA VAL A 173 -28.08 12.00 7.18
C VAL A 173 -29.47 12.60 7.09
N PHE A 174 -30.49 11.75 6.84
CA PHE A 174 -31.88 12.18 6.78
C PHE A 174 -32.68 11.57 7.93
N ARG A 175 -33.61 12.34 8.46
CA ARG A 175 -34.61 11.91 9.43
C ARG A 175 -35.98 12.37 8.95
N ASP A 176 -36.90 11.40 8.73
CA ASP A 176 -38.25 11.67 8.27
C ASP A 176 -38.28 12.53 6.98
N GLY A 177 -37.35 12.28 6.06
CA GLY A 177 -37.22 12.95 4.77
C GLY A 177 -36.54 14.32 4.81
N GLN A 178 -36.09 14.80 5.98
CA GLN A 178 -35.34 16.05 6.11
C GLN A 178 -33.87 15.77 6.37
N LYS A 179 -32.97 16.46 5.64
CA LYS A 179 -31.54 16.42 5.89
C LYS A 179 -31.24 17.04 7.26
N VAL A 180 -30.65 16.27 8.16
CA VAL A 180 -30.33 16.70 9.53
C VAL A 180 -28.84 16.88 9.76
N SER A 181 -27.99 16.23 8.96
CA SER A 181 -26.53 16.35 9.08
C SER A 181 -25.82 15.97 7.78
N GLN A 182 -24.55 16.33 7.70
CA GLN A 182 -23.61 15.92 6.65
C GLN A 182 -22.32 15.49 7.32
N LEU A 183 -21.80 14.32 6.92
CA LEU A 183 -20.64 13.68 7.51
C LEU A 183 -19.57 13.55 6.43
N GLY A 184 -18.34 13.93 6.76
CA GLY A 184 -17.20 13.92 5.84
C GLY A 184 -16.24 12.77 6.09
N ALA A 185 -15.18 12.74 5.28
CA ALA A 185 -14.10 11.79 5.43
C ALA A 185 -13.54 11.74 6.86
N GLY A 186 -13.21 10.56 7.35
CA GLY A 186 -12.76 10.33 8.72
C GLY A 186 -13.87 10.00 9.72
N THR A 187 -15.14 10.16 9.36
CA THR A 187 -16.28 9.88 10.25
C THR A 187 -16.70 8.42 10.17
N SER A 188 -17.05 7.82 11.31
CA SER A 188 -17.71 6.50 11.37
C SER A 188 -19.23 6.64 11.43
N VAL A 189 -19.96 5.68 10.86
CA VAL A 189 -21.41 5.64 10.85
C VAL A 189 -21.93 4.20 11.03
N GLY A 190 -23.05 4.06 11.74
CA GLY A 190 -23.67 2.75 11.98
C GLY A 190 -23.20 2.07 13.27
N GLU A 191 -22.21 2.61 13.99
CA GLU A 191 -21.72 2.09 15.27
C GLU A 191 -22.79 2.08 16.37
N THR A 192 -23.76 2.97 16.31
CA THR A 192 -24.88 3.02 17.25
C THR A 192 -25.70 1.73 17.27
N ALA A 193 -25.72 0.99 16.18
CA ALA A 193 -26.36 -0.33 16.12
C ALA A 193 -25.70 -1.36 17.05
N TYR A 194 -24.43 -1.14 17.42
CA TYR A 194 -23.67 -2.03 18.30
C TYR A 194 -23.49 -1.48 19.72
N LEU A 195 -23.54 -0.17 19.89
CA LEU A 195 -23.18 0.51 21.13
C LEU A 195 -24.40 0.98 21.94
N ALA A 196 -25.56 1.15 21.31
CA ALA A 196 -26.74 1.65 21.99
C ALA A 196 -27.50 0.53 22.72
N PRO A 197 -27.87 0.72 23.99
CA PRO A 197 -28.82 -0.15 24.68
C PRO A 197 -30.25 0.09 24.17
N SER A 198 -30.55 -0.36 22.98
CA SER A 198 -31.87 -0.25 22.35
C SER A 198 -32.57 -1.60 22.36
N PRO A 199 -33.91 -1.67 22.45
CA PRO A 199 -34.64 -2.92 22.35
C PRO A 199 -34.47 -3.62 20.99
N ASP A 200 -34.02 -2.89 19.94
CA ASP A 200 -33.54 -3.46 18.68
C ASP A 200 -32.34 -2.68 18.17
N PRO A 201 -31.12 -2.99 18.68
CA PRO A 201 -29.92 -2.22 18.39
C PRO A 201 -29.49 -2.30 16.93
N ARG A 202 -30.04 -3.20 16.11
CA ARG A 202 -29.66 -3.42 14.72
C ARG A 202 -30.41 -2.55 13.71
N ARG A 203 -31.40 -1.77 14.14
CA ARG A 203 -32.19 -0.91 13.24
C ARG A 203 -31.75 0.54 13.32
N PRO A 204 -31.23 1.11 12.23
CA PRO A 204 -30.87 2.52 12.18
C PRO A 204 -32.11 3.39 12.36
N THR A 205 -31.93 4.50 13.07
CA THR A 205 -33.00 5.48 13.34
C THR A 205 -33.11 6.56 12.25
N THR A 206 -32.17 6.57 11.30
CA THR A 206 -32.04 7.57 10.24
C THR A 206 -31.67 6.91 8.93
N ASP A 207 -31.98 7.56 7.80
CA ASP A 207 -31.47 7.20 6.49
C ASP A 207 -30.09 7.82 6.28
N LEU A 208 -29.16 7.07 5.68
CA LEU A 208 -27.82 7.52 5.30
C LEU A 208 -27.68 7.42 3.78
N ILE A 209 -27.44 8.54 3.12
CA ILE A 209 -27.34 8.66 1.66
C ILE A 209 -25.99 9.28 1.28
N VAL A 210 -25.28 8.66 0.32
CA VAL A 210 -23.99 9.10 -0.23
C VAL A 210 -24.17 10.28 -1.18
#